data_3138e91072e353f4863b8e4dea14eba6
#
_entry.id   3138e91072e353f4863b8e4dea14eba6
#
_cell.length_a   1.000
_cell.length_b   1.000
_cell.length_c   1.000
_cell.angle_alpha   90.00
_cell.angle_beta   90.00
_cell.angle_gamma   90.00
#
_symmetry.space_group_name_H-M   'P 1'
#
loop_
_entity.id
_entity.type
_entity.pdbx_description
1 polymer ?
#
loop_
_entity_poly.entity_id
_entity_poly.type
_entity_poly.pdbx_seq_one_letter_code
_entity_poly.pdbx_strand_id
1 'polypeptide(L)'
;MSNCRTLTLLLGALLAARHAHCSPNCPPGDRALGRCMPTAEERVNIDITPEDLLPENPSTFIQFIHHSYSEMVRVLKKTAAKCSQISKTYSIGRSYEGKDLLVIEFSANPGQHEVLTPEFRYIGNMHGNEVVGRELLIYLAQFLCSEYLLGNSRIQTLINTTRIHLLPSMNPDGYEHAAEMGAGYNGWTNGRQNAQNIDLNRNFPDLTSEAHKLIRMPLARLDHMPIPESYWDGKIAPETKAVMKWMRSIPFVISGSLHGGDLVISYPYDFSRHPLEEKMLSPTPDEKVFQLLAKTYVAAHPMMSDKSTSRCGGNFNSKGGIINGAEWYSFSGGMADFSYLHTNCFELTLELGCEKFPTEDELYSIWQNNKEAMLGLIEMVHRGIKGIVKDEYGNPIKKARISVRGIRHDIITGEDGDYFRLLIPGSHIVSAEAFGYSRVTKKITLPAKMLKAGRVDFVLQRVDVRNRKFPKVIPEDIYERFDPLDRFDPHAQHGGAEPSEGDEVSSRNGEKPWWWSYFSMLGHNRPSWLLKKNENKM
;
A
#
# COMPACT_ATOMS: atom_id res chain seq x y z
N MET A 1 60.41 29.48 7.84
CA MET A 1 59.67 29.77 6.62
C MET A 1 59.41 28.44 5.91
N SER A 2 58.52 27.65 6.44
CA SER A 2 58.09 26.41 5.78
C SER A 2 56.89 25.88 6.56
N ASN A 3 55.67 26.44 6.36
CA ASN A 3 54.43 25.86 6.88
C ASN A 3 53.16 26.50 6.29
N CYS A 4 53.28 27.11 5.07
CA CYS A 4 52.13 27.79 4.48
C CYS A 4 51.70 27.23 3.10
N ARG A 5 52.23 26.07 2.66
CA ARG A 5 51.88 25.46 1.36
C ARG A 5 50.98 24.21 1.44
N THR A 6 50.77 23.67 2.64
CA THR A 6 49.98 22.42 2.81
C THR A 6 48.49 22.68 3.16
N LEU A 7 48.14 23.91 3.56
CA LEU A 7 46.75 24.26 3.91
C LEU A 7 45.89 24.71 2.72
N THR A 8 46.52 25.12 1.63
CA THR A 8 45.82 25.63 0.44
C THR A 8 45.34 24.54 -0.52
N LEU A 9 45.89 23.33 -0.40
CA LEU A 9 45.46 22.17 -1.21
C LEU A 9 44.28 21.41 -0.61
N LEU A 10 44.03 21.49 0.69
CA LEU A 10 42.88 20.88 1.36
C LEU A 10 41.62 21.72 1.25
N LEU A 11 41.70 23.04 1.13
CA LEU A 11 40.56 23.91 0.87
C LEU A 11 40.08 23.87 -0.59
N GLY A 12 40.97 23.54 -1.55
CA GLY A 12 40.61 23.37 -2.96
C GLY A 12 39.80 22.10 -3.26
N ALA A 13 40.00 21.04 -2.48
CA ALA A 13 39.28 19.78 -2.64
C ALA A 13 37.86 19.79 -2.03
N LEU A 14 37.60 20.62 -1.02
CA LEU A 14 36.32 20.79 -0.37
C LEU A 14 35.34 21.72 -1.11
N LEU A 15 35.83 22.53 -2.03
CA LEU A 15 35.03 23.43 -2.89
C LEU A 15 34.67 22.82 -4.25
N ALA A 16 35.32 21.73 -4.65
CA ALA A 16 35.02 21.01 -5.90
C ALA A 16 33.85 20.03 -5.80
N ALA A 17 33.34 19.73 -4.60
CA ALA A 17 32.25 18.76 -4.37
C ALA A 17 30.84 19.38 -4.32
N ARG A 18 30.67 20.66 -4.71
CA ARG A 18 29.37 21.36 -4.70
C ARG A 18 28.94 21.89 -6.07
N HIS A 19 29.21 21.19 -7.14
CA HIS A 19 28.53 21.43 -8.41
C HIS A 19 27.69 20.21 -8.75
N ALA A 20 26.47 20.13 -8.18
CA ALA A 20 25.39 19.36 -8.79
C ALA A 20 25.27 19.87 -10.25
N HIS A 21 25.40 18.97 -11.21
CA HIS A 21 25.28 19.27 -12.63
C HIS A 21 23.88 19.77 -12.95
N CYS A 22 23.70 21.07 -13.02
CA CYS A 22 22.53 21.66 -13.67
C CYS A 22 22.66 21.47 -15.19
N SER A 23 21.55 21.12 -15.84
CA SER A 23 21.42 21.04 -17.30
C SER A 23 22.12 22.22 -18.00
N PRO A 24 22.90 22.00 -19.06
CA PRO A 24 23.60 23.07 -19.82
C PRO A 24 22.63 24.08 -20.46
N ASN A 25 21.34 23.78 -20.56
CA ASN A 25 20.31 24.61 -21.18
C ASN A 25 19.52 25.51 -20.22
N CYS A 26 19.94 25.63 -18.96
CA CYS A 26 19.21 26.44 -17.98
C CYS A 26 19.68 27.93 -18.07
N PRO A 27 18.73 28.90 -18.16
CA PRO A 27 19.06 30.32 -18.18
C PRO A 27 19.82 30.79 -16.91
N PRO A 28 20.77 31.70 -17.00
CA PRO A 28 21.59 32.10 -15.85
C PRO A 28 20.85 32.63 -14.63
N GLY A 29 19.66 33.20 -14.82
CA GLY A 29 18.80 33.73 -13.73
C GLY A 29 18.12 32.67 -12.90
N ASP A 30 17.80 31.53 -13.48
CA ASP A 30 17.06 30.45 -12.79
C ASP A 30 17.99 29.53 -11.99
N ARG A 31 19.26 29.47 -12.33
CA ARG A 31 20.30 28.76 -11.56
C ARG A 31 20.49 29.34 -10.15
N ALA A 32 20.41 30.67 -10.03
CA ALA A 32 20.60 31.38 -8.77
C ALA A 32 19.40 31.22 -7.81
N LEU A 33 18.22 30.78 -8.33
CA LEU A 33 16.98 30.64 -7.58
C LEU A 33 16.59 29.16 -7.33
N GLY A 34 17.44 28.19 -7.70
CA GLY A 34 17.18 26.75 -7.49
C GLY A 34 15.97 26.21 -8.28
N ARG A 35 15.54 26.89 -9.36
CA ARG A 35 14.35 26.55 -10.14
C ARG A 35 14.58 25.59 -11.30
N CYS A 36 15.84 25.20 -11.56
CA CYS A 36 16.15 24.22 -12.59
C CYS A 36 15.92 22.80 -12.07
N MET A 37 14.95 22.13 -12.61
CA MET A 37 14.75 20.69 -12.39
C MET A 37 15.89 19.89 -13.07
N PRO A 38 16.38 18.79 -12.47
CA PRO A 38 17.26 17.84 -13.16
C PRO A 38 16.55 17.32 -14.42
N THR A 39 17.26 17.25 -15.54
CA THR A 39 16.71 16.66 -16.75
C THR A 39 16.45 15.16 -16.55
N ALA A 40 15.39 14.64 -17.15
CA ALA A 40 14.89 13.26 -17.03
C ALA A 40 15.88 12.15 -17.51
N GLU A 41 17.14 12.46 -17.78
CA GLU A 41 18.11 11.55 -18.38
C GLU A 41 19.12 10.92 -17.40
N GLU A 42 19.21 11.34 -16.16
CA GLU A 42 19.93 10.55 -15.16
C GLU A 42 19.08 9.38 -14.64
N ARG A 43 18.77 8.46 -15.53
CA ARG A 43 18.45 7.09 -15.12
C ARG A 43 19.73 6.54 -14.51
N VAL A 44 19.74 6.31 -13.20
CA VAL A 44 20.74 5.44 -12.58
C VAL A 44 20.50 4.04 -13.14
N ASN A 45 21.01 3.79 -14.32
CA ASN A 45 21.06 2.47 -14.92
C ASN A 45 22.17 1.72 -14.17
N ILE A 46 21.80 1.14 -13.01
CA ILE A 46 22.72 0.26 -12.28
C ILE A 46 22.70 -1.05 -13.04
N ASP A 47 23.64 -1.20 -13.96
CA ASP A 47 23.85 -2.47 -14.64
C ASP A 47 24.50 -3.45 -13.66
N ILE A 48 23.90 -4.64 -13.54
CA ILE A 48 24.49 -5.75 -12.80
C ILE A 48 25.66 -6.27 -13.61
N THR A 49 26.86 -6.17 -13.07
CA THR A 49 28.06 -6.70 -13.73
C THR A 49 28.15 -8.22 -13.52
N PRO A 50 28.89 -8.97 -14.39
CA PRO A 50 29.16 -10.39 -14.15
C PRO A 50 29.84 -10.66 -12.78
N GLU A 51 30.59 -9.72 -12.23
CA GLU A 51 31.23 -9.81 -10.93
C GLU A 51 30.22 -9.76 -9.79
N ASP A 52 29.09 -9.06 -9.95
CA ASP A 52 27.98 -9.03 -8.98
C ASP A 52 27.24 -10.39 -8.87
N LEU A 53 27.44 -11.29 -9.83
CA LEU A 53 26.83 -12.61 -9.89
C LEU A 53 27.77 -13.75 -9.45
N LEU A 54 29.01 -13.44 -9.05
CA LEU A 54 29.93 -14.46 -8.54
C LEU A 54 29.34 -15.12 -7.27
N PRO A 55 29.53 -16.44 -7.06
CA PRO A 55 29.02 -17.14 -5.90
C PRO A 55 29.71 -16.62 -4.63
N GLU A 56 29.02 -15.78 -3.90
CA GLU A 56 29.42 -15.40 -2.53
C GLU A 56 29.16 -16.57 -1.58
N ASN A 57 29.99 -16.67 -0.54
CA ASN A 57 29.76 -17.62 0.53
C ASN A 57 28.35 -17.37 1.13
N PRO A 58 27.48 -18.39 1.28
CA PRO A 58 26.12 -18.20 1.80
C PRO A 58 26.05 -17.44 3.14
N SER A 59 27.11 -17.53 3.95
CA SER A 59 27.19 -16.83 5.25
C SER A 59 27.42 -15.32 5.17
N THR A 60 27.74 -14.75 3.99
CA THR A 60 28.03 -13.33 3.81
C THR A 60 26.98 -12.61 2.96
N PHE A 61 25.84 -13.26 2.68
CA PHE A 61 24.85 -12.73 1.73
C PHE A 61 24.07 -11.52 2.27
N ILE A 62 23.73 -11.48 3.56
CA ILE A 62 23.03 -10.36 4.19
C ILE A 62 24.04 -9.49 4.93
N GLN A 63 24.12 -8.21 4.53
CA GLN A 63 24.90 -7.19 5.21
C GLN A 63 23.98 -6.34 6.08
N PHE A 64 24.26 -6.23 7.37
CA PHE A 64 23.47 -5.45 8.33
C PHE A 64 24.03 -4.01 8.38
N ILE A 65 23.75 -3.25 7.35
CA ILE A 65 24.14 -1.84 7.16
C ILE A 65 22.93 -1.04 6.73
N HIS A 66 23.05 0.28 6.81
CA HIS A 66 22.09 1.21 6.20
C HIS A 66 22.46 1.43 4.72
N HIS A 67 21.75 0.76 3.83
CA HIS A 67 21.99 0.87 2.40
C HIS A 67 21.59 2.26 1.88
N SER A 68 22.45 2.93 1.11
CA SER A 68 22.04 4.06 0.27
C SER A 68 20.96 3.63 -0.74
N TYR A 69 20.32 4.58 -1.42
CA TYR A 69 19.35 4.24 -2.46
C TYR A 69 19.96 3.36 -3.56
N SER A 70 21.16 3.72 -4.03
CA SER A 70 21.86 2.97 -5.09
C SER A 70 22.22 1.56 -4.66
N GLU A 71 22.68 1.37 -3.42
CA GLU A 71 22.99 0.05 -2.85
C GLU A 71 21.73 -0.80 -2.69
N MET A 72 20.64 -0.24 -2.17
CA MET A 72 19.34 -0.92 -2.11
C MET A 72 18.92 -1.43 -3.49
N VAL A 73 18.94 -0.56 -4.52
CA VAL A 73 18.57 -0.95 -5.89
C VAL A 73 19.47 -2.07 -6.41
N ARG A 74 20.79 -1.97 -6.20
CA ARG A 74 21.75 -3.00 -6.58
C ARG A 74 21.48 -4.33 -5.89
N VAL A 75 21.27 -4.32 -4.58
CA VAL A 75 20.99 -5.53 -3.79
C VAL A 75 19.70 -6.20 -4.27
N LEU A 76 18.62 -5.45 -4.47
CA LEU A 76 17.35 -6.01 -4.94
C LEU A 76 17.47 -6.61 -6.35
N LYS A 77 18.13 -5.91 -7.28
CA LYS A 77 18.38 -6.42 -8.64
C LYS A 77 19.27 -7.67 -8.63
N LYS A 78 20.34 -7.68 -7.83
CA LYS A 78 21.23 -8.85 -7.64
C LYS A 78 20.45 -10.04 -7.07
N THR A 79 19.60 -9.81 -6.07
CA THR A 79 18.75 -10.85 -5.46
C THR A 79 17.78 -11.43 -6.50
N ALA A 80 17.11 -10.58 -7.28
CA ALA A 80 16.19 -11.02 -8.32
C ALA A 80 16.92 -11.78 -9.44
N ALA A 81 18.12 -11.38 -9.84
CA ALA A 81 18.91 -12.08 -10.83
C ALA A 81 19.35 -13.46 -10.35
N LYS A 82 19.78 -13.58 -9.06
CA LYS A 82 20.18 -14.86 -8.43
C LYS A 82 18.99 -15.83 -8.32
N CYS A 83 17.80 -15.33 -8.06
CA CYS A 83 16.57 -16.11 -7.88
C CYS A 83 15.54 -15.86 -8.99
N SER A 84 16.00 -15.68 -10.24
CA SER A 84 15.17 -15.27 -11.39
C SER A 84 13.99 -16.19 -11.69
N GLN A 85 14.07 -17.45 -11.25
CA GLN A 85 12.98 -18.43 -11.38
C GLN A 85 11.78 -18.15 -10.47
N ILE A 86 12.00 -17.41 -9.35
CA ILE A 86 10.97 -17.14 -8.34
C ILE A 86 10.84 -15.65 -8.01
N SER A 87 11.64 -14.78 -8.59
CA SER A 87 11.63 -13.37 -8.26
C SER A 87 11.86 -12.46 -9.47
N LYS A 88 11.30 -11.24 -9.36
CA LYS A 88 11.41 -10.19 -10.36
C LYS A 88 11.35 -8.83 -9.69
N THR A 89 12.10 -7.86 -10.20
CA THR A 89 11.95 -6.45 -9.79
C THR A 89 11.10 -5.68 -10.79
N TYR A 90 10.32 -4.72 -10.30
CA TYR A 90 9.58 -3.77 -11.12
C TYR A 90 9.40 -2.45 -10.38
N SER A 91 9.19 -1.34 -11.11
CA SER A 91 8.90 -0.03 -10.55
C SER A 91 7.40 0.24 -10.60
N ILE A 92 6.84 0.79 -9.51
CA ILE A 92 5.44 1.24 -9.46
C ILE A 92 5.28 2.72 -9.80
N GLY A 93 6.39 3.43 -10.01
CA GLY A 93 6.42 4.86 -10.26
C GLY A 93 7.72 5.47 -9.74
N ARG A 94 7.73 6.79 -9.62
CA ARG A 94 8.90 7.53 -9.16
C ARG A 94 8.55 8.45 -8.00
N SER A 95 9.54 8.71 -7.14
CA SER A 95 9.47 9.76 -6.13
C SER A 95 9.46 11.14 -6.78
N TYR A 96 9.28 12.16 -5.98
CA TYR A 96 9.30 13.55 -6.46
C TYR A 96 10.64 13.93 -7.10
N GLU A 97 11.76 13.46 -6.56
CA GLU A 97 13.10 13.67 -7.13
C GLU A 97 13.47 12.68 -8.25
N GLY A 98 12.55 11.83 -8.68
CA GLY A 98 12.71 10.94 -9.82
C GLY A 98 13.31 9.57 -9.50
N LYS A 99 13.54 9.21 -8.23
CA LYS A 99 14.00 7.88 -7.81
C LYS A 99 12.89 6.85 -8.03
N ASP A 100 13.22 5.68 -8.59
CA ASP A 100 12.24 4.60 -8.79
C ASP A 100 11.72 4.04 -7.45
N LEU A 101 10.41 3.87 -7.35
CA LEU A 101 9.77 3.12 -6.27
C LEU A 101 9.85 1.63 -6.63
N LEU A 102 10.98 1.01 -6.26
CA LEU A 102 11.36 -0.32 -6.71
C LEU A 102 10.76 -1.40 -5.80
N VAL A 103 10.01 -2.32 -6.40
CA VAL A 103 9.45 -3.51 -5.76
C VAL A 103 10.25 -4.73 -6.19
N ILE A 104 10.51 -5.64 -5.26
CA ILE A 104 10.89 -7.02 -5.57
C ILE A 104 9.73 -7.95 -5.24
N GLU A 105 9.39 -8.80 -6.20
CA GLU A 105 8.31 -9.79 -6.12
C GLU A 105 8.89 -11.19 -6.00
N PHE A 106 8.22 -12.04 -5.21
CA PHE A 106 8.49 -13.49 -5.11
C PHE A 106 7.21 -14.27 -5.33
N SER A 107 7.26 -15.24 -6.25
CA SER A 107 6.17 -16.18 -6.52
C SER A 107 6.67 -17.38 -7.33
N ALA A 108 5.85 -18.40 -7.51
CA ALA A 108 6.14 -19.51 -8.41
C ALA A 108 6.25 -19.07 -9.88
N ASN A 109 5.53 -18.00 -10.26
CA ASN A 109 5.51 -17.44 -11.61
C ASN A 109 5.62 -15.91 -11.57
N PRO A 110 6.84 -15.35 -11.42
CA PRO A 110 7.04 -13.91 -11.21
C PRO A 110 6.53 -13.06 -12.39
N GLY A 111 5.79 -12.01 -12.04
CA GLY A 111 5.24 -11.05 -13.03
C GLY A 111 3.85 -11.43 -13.56
N GLN A 112 3.27 -12.54 -13.08
CA GLN A 112 1.92 -12.97 -13.46
C GLN A 112 1.08 -13.30 -12.24
N HIS A 113 -0.18 -12.87 -12.25
CA HIS A 113 -1.16 -13.33 -11.27
C HIS A 113 -1.59 -14.76 -11.61
N GLU A 114 -1.60 -15.63 -10.61
CA GLU A 114 -2.13 -16.98 -10.74
C GLU A 114 -3.45 -17.09 -9.97
N VAL A 115 -4.45 -17.64 -10.64
CA VAL A 115 -5.79 -17.83 -10.06
C VAL A 115 -5.70 -18.57 -8.74
N LEU A 116 -6.30 -18.00 -7.70
CA LEU A 116 -6.30 -18.53 -6.33
C LEU A 116 -4.94 -18.49 -5.61
N THR A 117 -3.98 -17.75 -6.13
CA THR A 117 -2.75 -17.42 -5.42
C THR A 117 -2.92 -16.04 -4.77
N PRO A 118 -2.94 -15.95 -3.43
CA PRO A 118 -3.16 -14.67 -2.74
C PRO A 118 -1.97 -13.73 -2.91
N GLU A 119 -2.27 -12.44 -3.02
CA GLU A 119 -1.31 -11.36 -3.13
C GLU A 119 -1.03 -10.75 -1.74
N PHE A 120 0.22 -10.67 -1.37
CA PHE A 120 0.68 -10.06 -0.13
C PHE A 120 1.66 -8.93 -0.42
N ARG A 121 1.64 -7.83 0.36
CA ARG A 121 2.66 -6.79 0.27
C ARG A 121 3.18 -6.32 1.62
N TYR A 122 4.47 -5.93 1.61
CA TYR A 122 5.06 -5.06 2.62
C TYR A 122 5.50 -3.74 2.00
N ILE A 123 5.29 -2.65 2.72
CA ILE A 123 5.76 -1.30 2.37
C ILE A 123 6.58 -0.78 3.54
N GLY A 124 7.82 -0.40 3.29
CA GLY A 124 8.69 0.25 4.27
C GLY A 124 8.94 1.71 3.93
N ASN A 125 9.43 2.45 4.94
CA ASN A 125 10.02 3.77 4.78
C ASN A 125 9.09 4.79 4.10
N MET A 126 7.81 4.76 4.46
CA MET A 126 6.84 5.80 4.10
C MET A 126 7.26 7.15 4.70
N HIS A 127 7.73 7.13 5.95
CA HIS A 127 8.47 8.21 6.56
C HIS A 127 9.97 7.94 6.37
N GLY A 128 10.67 8.85 5.71
CA GLY A 128 12.06 8.62 5.30
C GLY A 128 13.02 8.35 6.46
N ASN A 129 12.77 8.96 7.63
CA ASN A 129 13.56 8.76 8.84
C ASN A 129 13.23 7.47 9.63
N GLU A 130 12.22 6.71 9.23
CA GLU A 130 11.87 5.41 9.83
C GLU A 130 12.51 4.30 9.00
N VAL A 131 13.79 4.02 9.24
CA VAL A 131 14.63 3.25 8.33
C VAL A 131 14.63 1.75 8.59
N VAL A 132 14.20 1.31 9.77
CA VAL A 132 14.21 -0.12 10.16
C VAL A 132 13.43 -0.97 9.17
N GLY A 133 12.19 -0.57 8.86
CA GLY A 133 11.34 -1.31 7.92
C GLY A 133 11.96 -1.46 6.53
N ARG A 134 12.68 -0.43 6.07
CA ARG A 134 13.40 -0.45 4.79
C ARG A 134 14.47 -1.54 4.77
N GLU A 135 15.33 -1.56 5.78
CA GLU A 135 16.42 -2.54 5.86
C GLU A 135 15.86 -3.96 6.06
N LEU A 136 14.85 -4.14 6.92
CA LEU A 136 14.22 -5.44 7.11
C LEU A 136 13.63 -6.02 5.81
N LEU A 137 13.09 -5.20 4.91
CA LEU A 137 12.58 -5.68 3.63
C LEU A 137 13.70 -6.06 2.65
N ILE A 138 14.85 -5.39 2.70
CA ILE A 138 16.04 -5.77 1.96
C ILE A 138 16.55 -7.13 2.46
N TYR A 139 16.65 -7.32 3.79
CA TYR A 139 17.07 -8.60 4.38
C TYR A 139 16.08 -9.71 4.11
N LEU A 140 14.78 -9.43 4.18
CA LEU A 140 13.73 -10.41 3.86
C LEU A 140 13.83 -10.89 2.40
N ALA A 141 14.07 -9.98 1.46
CA ALA A 141 14.26 -10.34 0.05
C ALA A 141 15.45 -11.30 -0.13
N GLN A 142 16.59 -10.99 0.47
CA GLN A 142 17.79 -11.82 0.43
C GLN A 142 17.57 -13.18 1.14
N PHE A 143 16.87 -13.16 2.29
CA PHE A 143 16.53 -14.35 3.05
C PHE A 143 15.61 -15.30 2.26
N LEU A 144 14.53 -14.79 1.67
CA LEU A 144 13.59 -15.58 0.87
C LEU A 144 14.30 -16.27 -0.30
N CYS A 145 15.16 -15.53 -1.00
CA CYS A 145 15.96 -16.06 -2.11
C CYS A 145 16.92 -17.16 -1.63
N SER A 146 17.70 -16.91 -0.57
CA SER A 146 18.70 -17.84 -0.05
C SER A 146 18.06 -19.14 0.47
N GLU A 147 17.03 -19.01 1.31
CA GLU A 147 16.34 -20.16 1.91
C GLU A 147 15.60 -21.02 0.87
N TYR A 148 15.05 -20.39 -0.16
CA TYR A 148 14.44 -21.13 -1.27
C TYR A 148 15.46 -22.00 -2.00
N LEU A 149 16.63 -21.43 -2.32
CA LEU A 149 17.72 -22.15 -2.99
C LEU A 149 18.32 -23.24 -2.11
N LEU A 150 18.35 -23.05 -0.78
CA LEU A 150 18.80 -24.04 0.18
C LEU A 150 17.79 -25.18 0.41
N GLY A 151 16.61 -25.10 -0.19
CA GLY A 151 15.59 -26.15 -0.08
C GLY A 151 14.73 -26.07 1.19
N ASN A 152 14.68 -24.90 1.88
CA ASN A 152 13.81 -24.73 3.03
C ASN A 152 12.34 -24.92 2.62
N SER A 153 11.74 -26.01 3.08
CA SER A 153 10.40 -26.44 2.67
C SER A 153 9.30 -25.44 3.04
N ARG A 154 9.44 -24.71 4.16
CA ARG A 154 8.51 -23.66 4.56
C ARG A 154 8.55 -22.49 3.58
N ILE A 155 9.76 -22.02 3.25
CA ILE A 155 9.95 -20.90 2.32
C ILE A 155 9.55 -21.28 0.89
N GLN A 156 9.88 -22.50 0.46
CA GLN A 156 9.41 -23.01 -0.84
C GLN A 156 7.88 -23.08 -0.90
N THR A 157 7.24 -23.58 0.15
CA THR A 157 5.77 -23.61 0.23
C THR A 157 5.20 -22.20 0.20
N LEU A 158 5.77 -21.29 0.96
CA LEU A 158 5.30 -19.89 1.05
C LEU A 158 5.34 -19.21 -0.33
N ILE A 159 6.48 -19.26 -1.02
CA ILE A 159 6.66 -18.65 -2.35
C ILE A 159 5.82 -19.33 -3.42
N ASN A 160 5.69 -20.67 -3.35
CA ASN A 160 4.89 -21.42 -4.33
C ASN A 160 3.39 -21.28 -4.15
N THR A 161 2.92 -20.72 -3.04
CA THR A 161 1.48 -20.57 -2.76
C THR A 161 1.02 -19.13 -2.53
N THR A 162 1.94 -18.17 -2.53
CA THR A 162 1.69 -16.76 -2.25
C THR A 162 2.53 -15.89 -3.17
N ARG A 163 1.95 -14.85 -3.72
CA ARG A 163 2.71 -13.83 -4.44
C ARG A 163 3.03 -12.68 -3.49
N ILE A 164 4.33 -12.47 -3.23
CA ILE A 164 4.85 -11.59 -2.18
C ILE A 164 5.52 -10.39 -2.84
N HIS A 165 5.11 -9.18 -2.47
CA HIS A 165 5.66 -7.94 -2.98
C HIS A 165 6.30 -7.13 -1.86
N LEU A 166 7.56 -6.76 -2.02
CA LEU A 166 8.31 -5.97 -1.05
C LEU A 166 8.70 -4.64 -1.69
N LEU A 167 8.19 -3.53 -1.14
CA LEU A 167 8.58 -2.16 -1.47
C LEU A 167 9.41 -1.61 -0.30
N PRO A 168 10.74 -1.70 -0.32
CA PRO A 168 11.56 -1.29 0.81
C PRO A 168 11.47 0.20 1.13
N SER A 169 11.37 1.07 0.12
CA SER A 169 11.26 2.50 0.35
C SER A 169 10.17 3.13 -0.51
N MET A 170 9.10 3.59 0.16
CA MET A 170 8.08 4.42 -0.46
C MET A 170 8.52 5.89 -0.55
N ASN A 171 9.43 6.34 0.32
CA ASN A 171 9.93 7.71 0.38
C ASN A 171 11.47 7.74 0.33
N PRO A 172 12.07 7.38 -0.82
CA PRO A 172 13.53 7.37 -0.94
C PRO A 172 14.17 8.76 -0.82
N ASP A 173 13.43 9.83 -1.15
CA ASP A 173 13.91 11.21 -1.04
C ASP A 173 14.04 11.64 0.43
N GLY A 174 13.01 11.35 1.24
CA GLY A 174 13.06 11.60 2.68
C GLY A 174 14.10 10.74 3.39
N TYR A 175 14.34 9.51 2.93
CA TYR A 175 15.40 8.66 3.45
C TYR A 175 16.80 9.26 3.23
N GLU A 176 17.12 9.67 2.00
CA GLU A 176 18.44 10.29 1.71
C GLU A 176 18.66 11.54 2.56
N HIS A 177 17.61 12.37 2.71
CA HIS A 177 17.69 13.54 3.60
C HIS A 177 17.91 13.16 5.08
N ALA A 178 17.25 12.10 5.56
CA ALA A 178 17.49 11.61 6.92
C ALA A 178 18.90 11.02 7.09
N ALA A 179 19.40 10.30 6.09
CA ALA A 179 20.71 9.66 6.11
C ALA A 179 21.87 10.67 6.11
N GLU A 180 21.71 11.85 5.49
CA GLU A 180 22.70 12.93 5.55
C GLU A 180 23.02 13.38 6.98
N MET A 181 22.06 13.26 7.90
CA MET A 181 22.22 13.63 9.32
C MET A 181 22.87 12.51 10.15
N GLY A 182 22.87 11.28 9.66
CA GLY A 182 23.44 10.11 10.29
C GLY A 182 22.55 9.43 11.33
N ALA A 183 22.86 8.16 11.63
CA ALA A 183 22.17 7.36 12.64
C ALA A 183 22.26 7.99 14.03
N GLY A 184 21.19 7.88 14.82
CA GLY A 184 21.12 8.38 16.21
C GLY A 184 20.97 9.90 16.35
N TYR A 185 21.12 10.68 15.28
CA TYR A 185 21.02 12.16 15.34
C TYR A 185 19.72 12.71 14.78
N ASN A 186 18.83 11.86 14.33
CA ASN A 186 17.60 12.30 13.67
C ASN A 186 16.60 12.85 14.68
N GLY A 187 16.38 14.16 14.62
CA GLY A 187 15.21 14.76 15.26
C GLY A 187 13.94 14.02 14.84
N TRP A 188 12.94 14.01 15.69
CA TRP A 188 11.68 13.24 15.51
C TRP A 188 11.00 13.42 14.14
N THR A 189 11.17 14.57 13.49
CA THR A 189 10.51 14.95 12.22
C THR A 189 11.44 15.06 11.03
N ASN A 190 12.77 15.06 11.22
CA ASN A 190 13.72 15.27 10.13
C ASN A 190 13.71 14.08 9.17
N GLY A 191 13.50 14.33 7.86
CA GLY A 191 13.38 13.30 6.83
C GLY A 191 12.06 12.51 6.86
N ARG A 192 11.12 12.85 7.76
CA ARG A 192 9.79 12.19 7.83
C ARG A 192 9.01 12.39 6.53
N GLN A 193 8.92 13.62 6.06
CA GLN A 193 8.16 14.01 4.88
C GLN A 193 8.93 13.68 3.59
N ASN A 194 8.22 13.66 2.45
CA ASN A 194 8.87 13.58 1.15
C ASN A 194 9.53 14.91 0.75
N ALA A 195 10.19 14.97 -0.40
CA ALA A 195 10.86 16.18 -0.89
C ALA A 195 9.91 17.38 -1.16
N GLN A 196 8.60 17.17 -1.14
CA GLN A 196 7.60 18.24 -1.21
C GLN A 196 7.10 18.72 0.16
N ASN A 197 7.70 18.26 1.27
CA ASN A 197 7.24 18.46 2.63
C ASN A 197 5.80 17.92 2.88
N ILE A 198 5.47 16.78 2.26
CA ILE A 198 4.21 16.09 2.46
C ILE A 198 4.45 14.86 3.34
N ASP A 199 3.70 14.72 4.44
CA ASP A 199 3.59 13.47 5.18
C ASP A 199 2.75 12.50 4.35
N LEU A 200 3.38 11.45 3.80
CA LEU A 200 2.71 10.51 2.90
C LEU A 200 1.59 9.73 3.59
N ASN A 201 1.68 9.54 4.92
CA ASN A 201 0.62 8.89 5.71
C ASN A 201 -0.47 9.87 6.18
N ARG A 202 -0.58 11.03 5.55
CA ARG A 202 -1.66 12.01 5.65
C ARG A 202 -2.19 12.40 4.27
N ASN A 203 -1.64 11.77 3.22
CA ASN A 203 -1.86 12.19 1.84
C ASN A 203 -2.77 11.26 1.04
N PHE A 204 -3.28 10.17 1.64
CA PHE A 204 -4.32 9.33 1.03
C PHE A 204 -5.70 9.98 1.17
N PRO A 205 -6.69 9.59 0.31
CA PRO A 205 -8.06 10.07 0.44
C PRO A 205 -8.67 9.75 1.82
N ASP A 206 -9.29 10.73 2.45
CA ASP A 206 -10.00 10.53 3.72
C ASP A 206 -11.35 9.84 3.48
N LEU A 207 -11.32 8.53 3.32
CA LEU A 207 -12.51 7.71 3.15
C LEU A 207 -13.18 7.40 4.49
N THR A 208 -12.45 7.48 5.60
CA THR A 208 -12.96 7.14 6.94
C THR A 208 -13.97 8.17 7.41
N SER A 209 -13.74 9.45 7.15
CA SER A 209 -14.73 10.51 7.40
C SER A 209 -16.04 10.25 6.66
N GLU A 210 -15.95 9.83 5.39
CA GLU A 210 -17.14 9.48 4.60
C GLU A 210 -17.81 8.21 5.13
N ALA A 211 -17.04 7.17 5.46
CA ALA A 211 -17.55 5.93 6.06
C ALA A 211 -18.30 6.21 7.38
N HIS A 212 -17.77 7.09 8.23
CA HIS A 212 -18.42 7.47 9.49
C HIS A 212 -19.76 8.19 9.29
N LYS A 213 -19.91 9.00 8.24
CA LYS A 213 -21.21 9.61 7.86
C LYS A 213 -22.20 8.54 7.40
N LEU A 214 -21.73 7.57 6.61
CA LEU A 214 -22.56 6.53 6.02
C LEU A 214 -22.94 5.41 7.01
N ILE A 215 -22.19 5.20 8.08
CA ILE A 215 -22.40 4.07 9.00
C ILE A 215 -23.81 4.07 9.65
N ARG A 216 -24.42 5.24 9.79
CA ARG A 216 -25.79 5.40 10.30
C ARG A 216 -26.87 5.02 9.29
N MET A 217 -26.51 4.82 8.03
CA MET A 217 -27.42 4.45 6.96
C MET A 217 -27.41 2.92 6.80
N PRO A 218 -28.53 2.20 7.05
CA PRO A 218 -28.55 0.74 7.05
C PRO A 218 -28.13 0.09 5.72
N LEU A 219 -28.35 0.79 4.60
CA LEU A 219 -28.09 0.29 3.25
C LEU A 219 -26.78 0.83 2.65
N ALA A 220 -26.10 1.76 3.33
CA ALA A 220 -24.84 2.29 2.83
C ALA A 220 -23.73 1.24 2.93
N ARG A 221 -22.89 1.19 1.91
CA ARG A 221 -21.71 0.33 1.84
C ARG A 221 -20.51 1.05 2.43
N LEU A 222 -19.65 0.30 3.10
CA LEU A 222 -18.43 0.79 3.73
C LEU A 222 -17.20 0.05 3.16
N ASP A 223 -17.30 -0.38 1.92
CA ASP A 223 -16.28 -1.10 1.17
C ASP A 223 -16.23 -0.58 -0.28
N HIS A 224 -15.08 -0.68 -0.93
CA HIS A 224 -14.84 -0.21 -2.30
C HIS A 224 -15.37 1.21 -2.53
N MET A 225 -15.11 2.08 -1.54
CA MET A 225 -15.56 3.48 -1.58
C MET A 225 -14.81 4.24 -2.67
N PRO A 226 -15.52 5.04 -3.50
CA PRO A 226 -14.88 5.85 -4.52
C PRO A 226 -14.02 6.94 -3.88
N ILE A 227 -12.96 7.34 -4.57
CA ILE A 227 -12.14 8.49 -4.17
C ILE A 227 -12.96 9.77 -4.44
N PRO A 228 -13.14 10.66 -3.44
CA PRO A 228 -13.87 11.91 -3.63
C PRO A 228 -13.22 12.79 -4.71
N GLU A 229 -14.03 13.42 -5.58
CA GLU A 229 -13.50 14.33 -6.63
C GLU A 229 -12.64 15.46 -6.03
N SER A 230 -13.05 16.00 -4.89
CA SER A 230 -12.33 17.07 -4.19
C SER A 230 -10.92 16.68 -3.75
N TYR A 231 -10.61 15.39 -3.64
CA TYR A 231 -9.26 14.92 -3.33
C TYR A 231 -8.26 15.32 -4.42
N TRP A 232 -8.70 15.34 -5.69
CA TRP A 232 -7.85 15.64 -6.84
C TRP A 232 -7.51 17.13 -6.99
N ASP A 233 -8.22 17.99 -6.28
CA ASP A 233 -7.92 19.42 -6.20
C ASP A 233 -6.77 19.71 -5.22
N GLY A 234 -6.39 18.73 -4.40
CA GLY A 234 -5.35 18.83 -3.40
C GLY A 234 -3.94 18.58 -3.95
N LYS A 235 -2.95 18.79 -3.08
CA LYS A 235 -1.56 18.47 -3.37
C LYS A 235 -1.30 16.97 -3.10
N ILE A 236 -1.22 16.18 -4.16
CA ILE A 236 -1.01 14.74 -4.09
C ILE A 236 0.43 14.42 -4.44
N ALA A 237 1.14 13.74 -3.52
CA ALA A 237 2.50 13.29 -3.74
C ALA A 237 2.56 12.22 -4.85
N PRO A 238 3.58 12.25 -5.72
CA PRO A 238 3.75 11.22 -6.75
C PRO A 238 3.89 9.82 -6.15
N GLU A 239 4.50 9.68 -4.98
CA GLU A 239 4.65 8.43 -4.22
C GLU A 239 3.27 7.89 -3.79
N THR A 240 2.43 8.74 -3.21
CA THR A 240 1.05 8.36 -2.81
C THR A 240 0.24 7.91 -4.04
N LYS A 241 0.33 8.66 -5.13
CA LYS A 241 -0.35 8.35 -6.38
C LYS A 241 0.11 7.01 -6.97
N ALA A 242 1.42 6.75 -6.96
CA ALA A 242 2.00 5.50 -7.43
C ALA A 242 1.49 4.30 -6.61
N VAL A 243 1.47 4.43 -5.27
CA VAL A 243 0.97 3.37 -4.38
C VAL A 243 -0.53 3.14 -4.56
N MET A 244 -1.36 4.18 -4.70
CA MET A 244 -2.79 4.02 -4.99
C MET A 244 -3.04 3.27 -6.31
N LYS A 245 -2.29 3.59 -7.38
CA LYS A 245 -2.37 2.84 -8.64
C LYS A 245 -1.98 1.38 -8.48
N TRP A 246 -0.90 1.13 -7.75
CA TRP A 246 -0.43 -0.22 -7.46
C TRP A 246 -1.47 -1.04 -6.69
N MET A 247 -2.12 -0.46 -5.68
CA MET A 247 -3.20 -1.09 -4.92
C MET A 247 -4.40 -1.48 -5.78
N ARG A 248 -4.69 -0.73 -6.84
CA ARG A 248 -5.79 -1.02 -7.76
C ARG A 248 -5.44 -2.08 -8.79
N SER A 249 -4.16 -2.15 -9.18
CA SER A 249 -3.70 -3.09 -10.23
C SER A 249 -3.50 -4.51 -9.71
N ILE A 250 -3.32 -4.69 -8.40
CA ILE A 250 -3.07 -6.00 -7.77
C ILE A 250 -4.05 -6.20 -6.62
N PRO A 251 -4.79 -7.33 -6.57
CA PRO A 251 -5.80 -7.60 -5.54
C PRO A 251 -5.16 -8.08 -4.23
N PHE A 252 -4.42 -7.20 -3.55
CA PHE A 252 -3.78 -7.52 -2.27
C PHE A 252 -4.78 -7.99 -1.21
N VAL A 253 -4.43 -9.06 -0.50
CA VAL A 253 -5.22 -9.62 0.60
C VAL A 253 -4.80 -9.04 1.94
N ILE A 254 -3.50 -9.01 2.20
CA ILE A 254 -2.90 -8.45 3.41
C ILE A 254 -1.76 -7.52 3.02
N SER A 255 -1.61 -6.45 3.80
CA SER A 255 -0.50 -5.51 3.73
C SER A 255 0.07 -5.24 5.10
N GLY A 256 1.38 -5.05 5.18
CA GLY A 256 2.05 -4.48 6.34
C GLY A 256 2.81 -3.21 5.95
N SER A 257 2.49 -2.09 6.61
CA SER A 257 3.23 -0.83 6.53
C SER A 257 4.22 -0.75 7.68
N LEU A 258 5.52 -0.71 7.37
CA LEU A 258 6.59 -0.79 8.35
C LEU A 258 7.04 0.62 8.75
N HIS A 259 6.90 0.91 10.03
CA HIS A 259 7.17 2.18 10.68
C HIS A 259 8.18 2.06 11.84
N GLY A 260 8.50 3.16 12.47
CA GLY A 260 9.35 3.22 13.65
C GLY A 260 9.07 4.43 14.52
N GLY A 261 9.48 4.35 15.79
CA GLY A 261 9.24 5.36 16.83
C GLY A 261 8.47 4.79 18.01
N ASP A 262 7.94 3.57 17.89
CA ASP A 262 7.36 2.80 18.99
C ASP A 262 7.51 1.28 18.73
N LEU A 263 6.99 0.45 19.61
CA LEU A 263 7.02 -1.01 19.49
C LEU A 263 5.61 -1.56 19.69
N VAL A 264 4.80 -1.54 18.63
CA VAL A 264 3.37 -1.90 18.67
C VAL A 264 2.84 -2.21 17.27
N ILE A 265 1.82 -3.06 17.16
CA ILE A 265 1.08 -3.26 15.92
C ILE A 265 -0.24 -2.49 15.99
N SER A 266 -0.39 -1.50 15.12
CA SER A 266 -1.63 -0.73 14.96
C SER A 266 -2.48 -1.27 13.81
N TYR A 267 -3.80 -1.13 13.96
CA TYR A 267 -4.78 -1.57 12.97
C TYR A 267 -5.94 -0.57 12.83
N PRO A 268 -6.60 -0.52 11.65
CA PRO A 268 -7.68 0.44 11.36
C PRO A 268 -8.89 0.36 12.32
N TYR A 269 -9.62 1.47 12.44
CA TYR A 269 -9.39 2.72 11.72
C TYR A 269 -8.45 3.62 12.50
N ASP A 270 -7.68 4.42 11.75
CA ASP A 270 -6.80 5.45 12.31
C ASP A 270 -7.56 6.74 12.65
N PHE A 271 -8.72 6.95 12.05
CA PHE A 271 -9.53 8.15 12.28
C PHE A 271 -10.73 7.86 13.19
N SER A 272 -10.87 8.67 14.28
CA SER A 272 -11.96 8.56 15.24
C SER A 272 -13.29 9.07 14.67
N ARG A 273 -14.38 8.45 15.09
CA ARG A 273 -15.76 8.96 14.84
C ARG A 273 -16.08 10.23 15.61
N HIS A 274 -15.34 10.48 16.66
CA HIS A 274 -15.49 11.62 17.57
C HIS A 274 -14.17 12.40 17.59
N PRO A 275 -13.88 13.20 16.54
CA PRO A 275 -12.58 13.87 16.40
C PRO A 275 -12.26 14.87 17.54
N LEU A 276 -13.26 15.26 18.33
CA LEU A 276 -13.09 16.09 19.53
C LEU A 276 -12.73 15.26 20.78
N GLU A 277 -12.88 13.93 20.73
CA GLU A 277 -12.52 13.03 21.83
C GLU A 277 -11.27 12.25 21.40
N GLU A 278 -10.15 12.59 22.01
CA GLU A 278 -8.88 11.93 21.75
C GLU A 278 -8.90 10.49 22.26
N LYS A 279 -8.19 9.59 21.55
CA LYS A 279 -7.93 8.19 21.96
C LYS A 279 -9.18 7.32 22.12
N MET A 280 -10.12 7.46 21.21
CA MET A 280 -11.34 6.66 21.18
C MET A 280 -11.22 5.52 20.17
N LEU A 281 -11.62 4.31 20.60
CA LEU A 281 -11.69 3.13 19.74
C LEU A 281 -12.59 3.40 18.51
N SER A 282 -12.06 3.18 17.32
CA SER A 282 -12.78 3.27 16.05
C SER A 282 -12.72 1.93 15.30
N PRO A 283 -13.59 0.95 15.69
CA PRO A 283 -13.50 -0.40 15.17
C PRO A 283 -13.97 -0.49 13.71
N THR A 284 -13.29 -1.33 12.94
CA THR A 284 -13.75 -1.76 11.62
C THR A 284 -14.83 -2.84 11.73
N PRO A 285 -15.61 -3.10 10.67
CA PRO A 285 -16.47 -4.29 10.59
C PRO A 285 -15.74 -5.62 10.80
N ASP A 286 -14.46 -5.70 10.46
CA ASP A 286 -13.60 -6.88 10.57
C ASP A 286 -12.63 -6.81 11.77
N GLU A 287 -12.97 -6.08 12.81
CA GLU A 287 -12.15 -5.86 14.02
C GLU A 287 -11.43 -7.12 14.52
N LYS A 288 -12.17 -8.24 14.59
CA LYS A 288 -11.61 -9.52 15.08
C LYS A 288 -10.56 -10.12 14.15
N VAL A 289 -10.68 -9.89 12.84
CA VAL A 289 -9.69 -10.31 11.86
C VAL A 289 -8.42 -9.48 12.01
N PHE A 290 -8.54 -8.17 12.11
CA PHE A 290 -7.41 -7.27 12.35
C PHE A 290 -6.67 -7.61 13.64
N GLN A 291 -7.39 -7.84 14.74
CA GLN A 291 -6.79 -8.28 15.99
C GLN A 291 -6.09 -9.63 15.88
N LEU A 292 -6.62 -10.58 15.10
CA LEU A 292 -5.98 -11.87 14.85
C LEU A 292 -4.66 -11.69 14.09
N LEU A 293 -4.64 -10.88 13.04
CA LEU A 293 -3.44 -10.57 12.26
C LEU A 293 -2.37 -9.91 13.13
N ALA A 294 -2.75 -8.85 13.85
CA ALA A 294 -1.84 -8.12 14.74
C ALA A 294 -1.26 -9.02 15.85
N LYS A 295 -2.10 -9.82 16.51
CA LYS A 295 -1.66 -10.78 17.54
C LYS A 295 -0.75 -11.87 16.99
N THR A 296 -0.91 -12.28 15.72
CA THR A 296 -0.03 -13.25 15.08
C THR A 296 1.39 -12.71 14.96
N TYR A 297 1.53 -11.44 14.54
CA TYR A 297 2.83 -10.78 14.49
C TYR A 297 3.47 -10.66 15.88
N VAL A 298 2.73 -10.12 16.83
CA VAL A 298 3.19 -9.92 18.22
C VAL A 298 3.63 -11.23 18.86
N ALA A 299 2.88 -12.31 18.70
CA ALA A 299 3.19 -13.61 19.29
C ALA A 299 4.52 -14.21 18.80
N ALA A 300 4.92 -13.88 17.57
CA ALA A 300 6.17 -14.33 16.98
C ALA A 300 7.33 -13.34 17.20
N HIS A 301 7.07 -12.14 17.74
CA HIS A 301 8.09 -11.13 18.00
C HIS A 301 8.50 -11.14 19.49
N PRO A 302 9.73 -11.56 19.85
CA PRO A 302 10.12 -11.76 21.25
C PRO A 302 9.92 -10.55 22.15
N MET A 303 10.25 -9.36 21.63
CA MET A 303 10.19 -8.12 22.39
C MET A 303 8.75 -7.60 22.59
N MET A 304 7.87 -7.75 21.58
CA MET A 304 6.46 -7.33 21.66
C MET A 304 5.64 -8.29 22.52
N SER A 305 5.98 -9.57 22.55
CA SER A 305 5.28 -10.58 23.36
C SER A 305 5.62 -10.53 24.84
N ASP A 306 6.76 -9.91 25.21
CA ASP A 306 7.19 -9.74 26.61
C ASP A 306 6.38 -8.63 27.28
N LYS A 307 5.53 -9.02 28.23
CA LYS A 307 4.67 -8.12 28.98
C LYS A 307 5.36 -7.43 30.17
N SER A 308 6.57 -7.85 30.50
CA SER A 308 7.26 -7.46 31.73
C SER A 308 7.88 -6.06 31.66
N THR A 309 8.16 -5.54 30.47
CA THR A 309 8.90 -4.28 30.28
C THR A 309 8.22 -3.34 29.29
N SER A 310 8.02 -2.07 29.69
CA SER A 310 7.75 -0.99 28.74
C SER A 310 9.05 -0.60 28.06
N ARG A 311 9.08 -0.52 26.75
CA ARG A 311 10.33 -0.33 25.99
C ARG A 311 10.43 1.03 25.32
N CYS A 312 9.32 1.57 24.85
CA CYS A 312 9.23 2.92 24.29
C CYS A 312 8.34 3.78 25.20
N GLY A 313 8.03 5.00 24.81
CA GLY A 313 7.17 5.90 25.57
C GLY A 313 5.73 5.38 25.75
N GLY A 314 5.24 4.54 24.82
CA GLY A 314 3.93 3.88 24.91
C GLY A 314 4.01 2.56 25.68
N ASN A 315 3.13 2.37 26.68
CA ASN A 315 3.05 1.10 27.43
C ASN A 315 2.14 0.09 26.71
N PHE A 316 2.46 -0.26 25.47
CA PHE A 316 1.62 -1.16 24.65
C PHE A 316 1.78 -2.63 25.01
N ASN A 317 2.92 -3.03 25.57
CA ASN A 317 3.16 -4.41 25.98
C ASN A 317 2.15 -4.88 27.05
N SER A 318 1.74 -3.98 27.96
CA SER A 318 0.69 -4.27 28.95
C SER A 318 -0.68 -4.51 28.30
N LYS A 319 -0.93 -3.92 27.11
CA LYS A 319 -2.13 -4.08 26.30
C LYS A 319 -2.02 -5.25 25.30
N GLY A 320 -0.94 -6.03 25.35
CA GLY A 320 -0.70 -7.17 24.47
C GLY A 320 -0.06 -6.81 23.13
N GLY A 321 0.64 -5.69 23.04
CA GLY A 321 1.43 -5.27 21.88
C GLY A 321 0.62 -4.84 20.66
N ILE A 322 -0.70 -4.65 20.79
CA ILE A 322 -1.58 -4.21 19.71
C ILE A 322 -2.42 -3.02 20.14
N ILE A 323 -2.81 -2.17 19.18
CA ILE A 323 -3.70 -1.03 19.43
C ILE A 323 -4.54 -0.71 18.18
N ASN A 324 -5.76 -0.21 18.38
CA ASN A 324 -6.51 0.46 17.33
C ASN A 324 -5.91 1.85 17.06
N GLY A 325 -5.73 2.23 15.80
CA GLY A 325 -5.05 3.48 15.43
C GLY A 325 -5.67 4.71 16.07
N ALA A 326 -7.00 4.86 16.01
CA ALA A 326 -7.70 6.00 16.62
C ALA A 326 -7.64 5.99 18.15
N GLU A 327 -7.52 4.83 18.79
CA GLU A 327 -7.31 4.74 20.26
C GLU A 327 -5.90 5.20 20.65
N TRP A 328 -4.93 5.07 19.77
CA TRP A 328 -3.58 5.60 19.98
C TRP A 328 -3.53 7.11 19.78
N TYR A 329 -3.78 7.57 18.56
CA TYR A 329 -3.99 8.96 18.18
C TYR A 329 -4.76 9.04 16.87
N SER A 330 -5.73 9.95 16.80
CA SER A 330 -6.63 10.05 15.66
C SER A 330 -6.06 10.93 14.55
N PHE A 331 -6.06 10.41 13.30
CA PHE A 331 -5.70 11.19 12.11
C PHE A 331 -6.42 10.65 10.87
N SER A 332 -6.60 11.51 9.86
CA SER A 332 -7.17 11.14 8.57
C SER A 332 -6.12 11.09 7.46
N GLY A 333 -6.46 10.49 6.33
CA GLY A 333 -5.57 10.40 5.17
C GLY A 333 -4.47 9.33 5.31
N GLY A 334 -4.64 8.37 6.21
CA GLY A 334 -3.75 7.22 6.39
C GLY A 334 -3.92 6.15 5.33
N MET A 335 -2.82 5.43 5.01
CA MET A 335 -2.81 4.35 4.03
C MET A 335 -3.62 3.14 4.47
N ALA A 336 -3.61 2.80 5.77
CA ALA A 336 -4.29 1.61 6.28
C ALA A 336 -5.82 1.72 6.13
N ASP A 337 -6.39 2.86 6.50
CA ASP A 337 -7.82 3.15 6.32
C ASP A 337 -8.22 3.14 4.84
N PHE A 338 -7.40 3.78 3.98
CA PHE A 338 -7.62 3.79 2.54
C PHE A 338 -7.59 2.37 1.95
N SER A 339 -6.60 1.57 2.31
CA SER A 339 -6.46 0.19 1.85
C SER A 339 -7.70 -0.64 2.14
N TYR A 340 -8.24 -0.55 3.36
CA TYR A 340 -9.40 -1.30 3.79
C TYR A 340 -10.70 -0.80 3.16
N LEU A 341 -10.89 0.53 3.04
CA LEU A 341 -12.13 1.11 2.53
C LEU A 341 -12.24 1.13 1.00
N HIS A 342 -11.11 1.19 0.29
CA HIS A 342 -11.09 1.31 -1.18
C HIS A 342 -10.82 -0.01 -1.89
N THR A 343 -10.17 -0.98 -1.22
CA THR A 343 -9.71 -2.25 -1.82
C THR A 343 -10.17 -3.46 -1.03
N ASN A 344 -9.72 -4.66 -1.40
CA ASN A 344 -9.91 -5.89 -0.63
C ASN A 344 -8.89 -6.06 0.52
N CYS A 345 -7.93 -5.13 0.68
CA CYS A 345 -6.72 -5.34 1.45
C CYS A 345 -6.91 -5.05 2.95
N PHE A 346 -6.45 -5.98 3.79
CA PHE A 346 -6.33 -5.80 5.24
C PHE A 346 -4.91 -5.32 5.56
N GLU A 347 -4.76 -4.05 5.89
CA GLU A 347 -3.45 -3.45 6.17
C GLU A 347 -3.25 -3.20 7.66
N LEU A 348 -2.05 -3.55 8.16
CA LEU A 348 -1.56 -3.24 9.51
C LEU A 348 -0.43 -2.21 9.44
N THR A 349 -0.32 -1.37 10.47
CA THR A 349 0.83 -0.52 10.72
C THR A 349 1.73 -1.18 11.77
N LEU A 350 2.99 -1.42 11.41
CA LEU A 350 3.97 -2.16 12.21
C LEU A 350 5.02 -1.18 12.73
N GLU A 351 4.94 -0.78 13.99
CA GLU A 351 5.95 0.04 14.66
C GLU A 351 7.03 -0.88 15.24
N LEU A 352 8.24 -0.84 14.71
CA LEU A 352 9.25 -1.90 14.84
C LEU A 352 10.38 -1.58 15.82
N GLY A 353 10.38 -0.43 16.45
CA GLY A 353 11.38 -0.04 17.43
C GLY A 353 11.24 1.41 17.88
N CYS A 354 11.78 1.71 19.08
CA CYS A 354 11.74 3.05 19.67
C CYS A 354 12.56 4.06 18.84
N GLU A 355 13.73 3.61 18.40
CA GLU A 355 14.62 4.42 17.57
C GLU A 355 14.21 4.33 16.09
N LYS A 356 13.98 5.49 15.48
CA LYS A 356 13.60 5.56 14.06
C LYS A 356 14.76 5.26 13.13
N PHE A 357 15.96 5.65 13.53
CA PHE A 357 17.20 5.42 12.80
C PHE A 357 18.27 4.88 13.75
N PRO A 358 18.19 3.58 14.12
CA PRO A 358 19.16 2.95 15.01
C PRO A 358 20.55 2.85 14.37
N THR A 359 21.56 2.54 15.16
CA THR A 359 22.91 2.27 14.66
C THR A 359 23.00 0.90 13.96
N GLU A 360 23.98 0.71 13.09
CA GLU A 360 24.10 -0.52 12.28
C GLU A 360 24.29 -1.80 13.11
N ASP A 361 24.95 -1.70 14.25
CA ASP A 361 25.18 -2.82 15.18
C ASP A 361 23.88 -3.36 15.81
N GLU A 362 22.80 -2.57 15.83
CA GLU A 362 21.49 -2.99 16.30
C GLU A 362 20.70 -3.78 15.24
N LEU A 363 20.99 -3.59 13.93
CA LEU A 363 20.20 -4.12 12.82
C LEU A 363 20.11 -5.65 12.83
N TYR A 364 21.17 -6.34 13.20
CA TYR A 364 21.14 -7.81 13.31
C TYR A 364 20.11 -8.28 14.35
N SER A 365 20.13 -7.69 15.54
CA SER A 365 19.19 -8.06 16.60
C SER A 365 17.74 -7.71 16.24
N ILE A 366 17.52 -6.57 15.58
CA ILE A 366 16.23 -6.15 15.07
C ILE A 366 15.72 -7.15 14.03
N TRP A 367 16.57 -7.58 13.09
CA TRP A 367 16.22 -8.61 12.12
C TRP A 367 15.82 -9.94 12.79
N GLN A 368 16.61 -10.43 13.77
CA GLN A 368 16.28 -11.66 14.47
C GLN A 368 14.94 -11.60 15.20
N ASN A 369 14.59 -10.46 15.77
CA ASN A 369 13.31 -10.25 16.46
C ASN A 369 12.11 -10.23 15.50
N ASN A 370 12.28 -9.76 14.27
CA ASN A 370 11.19 -9.52 13.33
C ASN A 370 11.00 -10.65 12.30
N LYS A 371 12.04 -11.37 11.95
CA LYS A 371 12.04 -12.34 10.85
C LYS A 371 10.87 -13.32 10.90
N GLU A 372 10.66 -13.99 12.02
CA GLU A 372 9.59 -14.97 12.18
C GLU A 372 8.19 -14.31 12.18
N ALA A 373 8.07 -13.13 12.76
CA ALA A 373 6.82 -12.36 12.77
C ALA A 373 6.42 -11.92 11.36
N MET A 374 7.39 -11.47 10.54
CA MET A 374 7.17 -11.10 9.16
C MET A 374 6.70 -12.29 8.30
N LEU A 375 7.36 -13.45 8.45
CA LEU A 375 6.94 -14.68 7.76
C LEU A 375 5.54 -15.12 8.20
N GLY A 376 5.27 -15.09 9.50
CA GLY A 376 3.97 -15.45 10.06
C GLY A 376 2.83 -14.58 9.55
N LEU A 377 3.05 -13.28 9.36
CA LEU A 377 2.04 -12.38 8.78
C LEU A 377 1.78 -12.69 7.30
N ILE A 378 2.82 -13.01 6.52
CA ILE A 378 2.64 -13.45 5.11
C ILE A 378 1.78 -14.71 5.06
N GLU A 379 2.04 -15.70 5.92
CA GLU A 379 1.27 -16.95 5.98
C GLU A 379 -0.22 -16.74 6.29
N MET A 380 -0.59 -15.62 6.92
CA MET A 380 -1.97 -15.31 7.26
C MET A 380 -2.89 -15.06 6.06
N VAL A 381 -2.37 -14.83 4.85
CA VAL A 381 -3.19 -14.75 3.61
C VAL A 381 -3.96 -16.04 3.32
N HIS A 382 -3.53 -17.15 3.92
CA HIS A 382 -4.17 -18.46 3.82
C HIS A 382 -5.24 -18.71 4.90
N ARG A 383 -5.64 -17.68 5.65
CA ARG A 383 -6.74 -17.77 6.62
C ARG A 383 -8.09 -17.43 5.97
N GLY A 384 -9.15 -18.05 6.48
CA GLY A 384 -10.51 -17.83 5.96
C GLY A 384 -10.83 -18.68 4.74
N ILE A 385 -11.40 -18.07 3.70
CA ILE A 385 -11.84 -18.77 2.49
C ILE A 385 -11.28 -18.14 1.22
N LYS A 386 -11.16 -18.97 0.19
CA LYS A 386 -10.88 -18.56 -1.20
C LYS A 386 -11.76 -19.35 -2.15
N GLY A 387 -11.99 -18.83 -3.32
CA GLY A 387 -12.80 -19.53 -4.33
C GLY A 387 -12.91 -18.77 -5.64
N ILE A 388 -13.69 -19.31 -6.54
CA ILE A 388 -14.03 -18.68 -7.83
C ILE A 388 -15.54 -18.47 -7.87
N VAL A 389 -15.95 -17.30 -8.36
CA VAL A 389 -17.32 -17.01 -8.77
C VAL A 389 -17.41 -17.12 -10.29
N LYS A 390 -18.32 -17.94 -10.78
CA LYS A 390 -18.55 -18.17 -12.21
C LYS A 390 -20.03 -18.23 -12.54
N ASP A 391 -20.36 -18.05 -13.82
CA ASP A 391 -21.72 -18.25 -14.30
C ASP A 391 -22.00 -19.76 -14.57
N GLU A 392 -23.24 -20.07 -14.96
CA GLU A 392 -23.69 -21.41 -15.30
C GLU A 392 -22.96 -22.02 -16.50
N TYR A 393 -22.31 -21.21 -17.31
CA TYR A 393 -21.51 -21.64 -18.48
C TYR A 393 -20.02 -21.83 -18.13
N GLY A 394 -19.63 -21.51 -16.88
CA GLY A 394 -18.27 -21.64 -16.41
C GLY A 394 -17.40 -20.39 -16.61
N ASN A 395 -17.96 -19.28 -17.13
CA ASN A 395 -17.22 -18.03 -17.29
C ASN A 395 -16.98 -17.38 -15.95
N PRO A 396 -15.78 -16.86 -15.66
CA PRO A 396 -15.52 -16.13 -14.42
C PRO A 396 -16.33 -14.83 -14.34
N ILE A 397 -16.77 -14.47 -13.15
CA ILE A 397 -17.49 -13.22 -12.90
C ILE A 397 -16.58 -12.31 -12.10
N LYS A 398 -16.03 -11.29 -12.74
CA LYS A 398 -15.27 -10.22 -12.09
C LYS A 398 -16.19 -9.29 -11.30
N LYS A 399 -15.64 -8.66 -10.27
CA LYS A 399 -16.36 -7.71 -9.39
C LYS A 399 -17.64 -8.31 -8.76
N ALA A 400 -17.76 -9.64 -8.68
CA ALA A 400 -18.79 -10.27 -7.88
C ALA A 400 -18.51 -10.00 -6.40
N ARG A 401 -19.53 -9.61 -5.65
CA ARG A 401 -19.40 -9.28 -4.22
C ARG A 401 -19.51 -10.53 -3.37
N ILE A 402 -18.63 -10.66 -2.42
CA ILE A 402 -18.61 -11.72 -1.41
C ILE A 402 -18.94 -11.10 -0.06
N SER A 403 -20.17 -11.33 0.39
CA SER A 403 -20.71 -10.78 1.63
C SER A 403 -20.73 -11.82 2.73
N VAL A 404 -20.43 -11.42 3.96
CA VAL A 404 -20.51 -12.27 5.15
C VAL A 404 -21.58 -11.71 6.09
N ARG A 405 -22.55 -12.54 6.47
CA ARG A 405 -23.65 -12.10 7.35
C ARG A 405 -23.11 -11.55 8.67
N GLY A 406 -23.51 -10.33 9.02
CA GLY A 406 -23.11 -9.65 10.25
C GLY A 406 -21.82 -8.82 10.13
N ILE A 407 -21.13 -8.85 8.97
CA ILE A 407 -19.96 -8.03 8.67
C ILE A 407 -20.33 -7.08 7.53
N ARG A 408 -20.28 -5.77 7.78
CA ARG A 408 -20.62 -4.71 6.80
C ARG A 408 -19.40 -4.27 6.00
N HIS A 409 -18.66 -5.23 5.48
CA HIS A 409 -17.54 -5.02 4.59
C HIS A 409 -17.46 -6.23 3.66
N ASP A 410 -17.70 -5.99 2.39
CA ASP A 410 -17.65 -7.00 1.35
C ASP A 410 -16.32 -6.90 0.62
N ILE A 411 -15.86 -8.01 0.06
CA ILE A 411 -14.78 -8.01 -0.92
C ILE A 411 -15.35 -8.29 -2.31
N ILE A 412 -14.57 -8.02 -3.35
CA ILE A 412 -14.94 -8.30 -4.74
C ILE A 412 -13.98 -9.29 -5.38
N THR A 413 -14.47 -10.03 -6.38
CA THR A 413 -13.64 -10.94 -7.17
C THR A 413 -12.73 -10.19 -8.14
N GLY A 414 -11.54 -10.77 -8.40
CA GLY A 414 -10.62 -10.33 -9.43
C GLY A 414 -11.12 -10.60 -10.86
N GLU A 415 -10.26 -10.35 -11.86
CA GLU A 415 -10.56 -10.54 -13.29
C GLU A 415 -10.94 -11.99 -13.60
N ASP A 416 -10.29 -12.96 -12.96
CA ASP A 416 -10.51 -14.40 -13.13
C ASP A 416 -11.63 -14.95 -12.24
N GLY A 417 -12.40 -14.06 -11.62
CA GLY A 417 -13.50 -14.41 -10.73
C GLY A 417 -13.06 -14.97 -9.38
N ASP A 418 -11.78 -15.00 -9.09
CA ASP A 418 -11.24 -15.49 -7.83
C ASP A 418 -11.33 -14.46 -6.70
N TYR A 419 -11.30 -14.94 -5.47
CA TYR A 419 -11.40 -14.10 -4.29
C TYR A 419 -10.74 -14.75 -3.07
N PHE A 420 -10.36 -13.88 -2.12
CA PHE A 420 -9.81 -14.25 -0.81
C PHE A 420 -10.55 -13.46 0.26
N ARG A 421 -11.23 -14.15 1.19
CA ARG A 421 -11.96 -13.51 2.29
C ARG A 421 -11.39 -14.01 3.61
N LEU A 422 -10.67 -13.15 4.31
CA LEU A 422 -10.16 -13.43 5.64
C LEU A 422 -11.31 -13.55 6.63
N LEU A 423 -11.29 -14.62 7.42
CA LEU A 423 -12.32 -14.92 8.43
C LEU A 423 -11.69 -15.59 9.64
N ILE A 424 -12.25 -15.33 10.81
CA ILE A 424 -11.90 -16.06 12.03
C ILE A 424 -12.52 -17.46 12.01
N PRO A 425 -11.99 -18.42 12.80
CA PRO A 425 -12.64 -19.72 13.00
C PRO A 425 -14.08 -19.59 13.46
N GLY A 426 -14.94 -20.53 13.03
CA GLY A 426 -16.35 -20.55 13.39
C GLY A 426 -17.28 -20.75 12.20
N SER A 427 -18.58 -20.62 12.43
CA SER A 427 -19.61 -20.76 11.38
C SER A 427 -19.97 -19.41 10.79
N HIS A 428 -19.98 -19.33 9.46
CA HIS A 428 -20.28 -18.12 8.70
C HIS A 428 -21.34 -18.42 7.63
N ILE A 429 -22.13 -17.40 7.31
CA ILE A 429 -23.05 -17.42 6.17
C ILE A 429 -22.47 -16.46 5.14
N VAL A 430 -22.04 -17.00 4.01
CA VAL A 430 -21.35 -16.27 2.93
C VAL A 430 -22.25 -16.25 1.71
N SER A 431 -22.38 -15.10 1.07
CA SER A 431 -23.16 -14.92 -0.16
C SER A 431 -22.28 -14.35 -1.25
N ALA A 432 -22.48 -14.81 -2.48
CA ALA A 432 -21.94 -14.19 -3.68
C ALA A 432 -23.07 -13.59 -4.51
N GLU A 433 -22.88 -12.38 -5.03
CA GLU A 433 -23.82 -11.69 -5.92
C GLU A 433 -23.09 -10.84 -6.94
N ALA A 434 -23.66 -10.69 -8.14
CA ALA A 434 -23.18 -9.79 -9.17
C ALA A 434 -24.35 -9.17 -9.93
N PHE A 435 -24.10 -8.03 -10.58
CA PHE A 435 -25.13 -7.38 -11.40
C PHE A 435 -25.59 -8.31 -12.54
N GLY A 436 -26.89 -8.48 -12.72
CA GLY A 436 -27.47 -9.38 -13.73
C GLY A 436 -27.43 -10.88 -13.39
N TYR A 437 -27.04 -11.24 -12.16
CA TYR A 437 -26.98 -12.60 -11.68
C TYR A 437 -27.79 -12.83 -10.40
N SER A 438 -28.16 -14.09 -10.14
CA SER A 438 -28.81 -14.50 -8.89
C SER A 438 -27.82 -14.50 -7.74
N ARG A 439 -28.29 -14.11 -6.54
CA ARG A 439 -27.52 -14.27 -5.31
C ARG A 439 -27.49 -15.74 -4.87
N VAL A 440 -26.30 -16.24 -4.53
CA VAL A 440 -26.10 -17.58 -3.97
C VAL A 440 -25.52 -17.48 -2.56
N THR A 441 -26.08 -18.24 -1.61
CA THR A 441 -25.67 -18.21 -0.21
C THR A 441 -25.24 -19.60 0.25
N LYS A 442 -24.13 -19.67 0.98
CA LYS A 442 -23.60 -20.90 1.58
C LYS A 442 -23.34 -20.71 3.07
N LYS A 443 -23.62 -21.74 3.87
CA LYS A 443 -23.16 -21.83 5.26
C LYS A 443 -21.86 -22.63 5.27
N ILE A 444 -20.83 -22.08 5.91
CA ILE A 444 -19.51 -22.68 6.04
C ILE A 444 -19.09 -22.73 7.50
N THR A 445 -18.22 -23.66 7.85
CA THR A 445 -17.60 -23.75 9.18
C THR A 445 -16.10 -23.88 9.02
N LEU A 446 -15.36 -22.96 9.64
CA LEU A 446 -13.90 -22.91 9.61
C LEU A 446 -13.34 -23.46 10.91
N PRO A 447 -12.38 -24.42 10.84
CA PRO A 447 -11.75 -25.00 12.03
C PRO A 447 -10.84 -23.99 12.74
N ALA A 448 -10.54 -24.23 14.01
CA ALA A 448 -9.67 -23.37 14.82
C ALA A 448 -8.23 -23.30 14.25
N LYS A 449 -7.73 -24.41 13.75
CA LYS A 449 -6.39 -24.50 13.12
C LYS A 449 -6.56 -24.65 11.61
N MET A 450 -6.05 -23.68 10.86
CA MET A 450 -6.06 -23.69 9.40
C MET A 450 -4.63 -23.44 8.90
N LEU A 451 -4.16 -24.31 8.01
CA LEU A 451 -2.90 -24.12 7.27
C LEU A 451 -3.15 -23.61 5.84
N LYS A 452 -4.37 -23.78 5.34
CA LYS A 452 -4.81 -23.37 4.01
C LYS A 452 -6.22 -22.78 4.10
N ALA A 453 -6.51 -21.78 3.27
CA ALA A 453 -7.86 -21.24 3.13
C ALA A 453 -8.85 -22.30 2.65
N GLY A 454 -10.06 -22.29 3.22
CA GLY A 454 -11.13 -23.17 2.79
C GLY A 454 -11.60 -22.83 1.36
N ARG A 455 -11.79 -23.84 0.51
CA ARG A 455 -12.27 -23.63 -0.86
C ARG A 455 -13.79 -23.49 -0.88
N VAL A 456 -14.32 -22.36 -1.40
CA VAL A 456 -15.75 -22.08 -1.53
C VAL A 456 -16.01 -21.41 -2.86
N ASP A 457 -16.43 -22.18 -3.86
CA ASP A 457 -16.78 -21.65 -5.18
C ASP A 457 -18.27 -21.32 -5.26
N PHE A 458 -18.64 -20.35 -6.10
CA PHE A 458 -20.03 -19.98 -6.36
C PHE A 458 -20.31 -20.07 -7.86
N VAL A 459 -21.50 -20.61 -8.19
CA VAL A 459 -22.05 -20.57 -9.56
C VAL A 459 -23.32 -19.72 -9.50
N LEU A 460 -23.30 -18.60 -10.22
CA LEU A 460 -24.43 -17.68 -10.29
C LEU A 460 -25.18 -17.87 -11.60
N GLN A 461 -26.51 -17.82 -11.56
CA GLN A 461 -27.36 -17.93 -12.75
C GLN A 461 -27.70 -16.54 -13.26
N ARG A 462 -27.63 -16.33 -14.57
CA ARG A 462 -28.06 -15.09 -15.20
C ARG A 462 -29.55 -14.85 -14.95
N VAL A 463 -29.92 -13.63 -14.66
CA VAL A 463 -31.30 -13.22 -14.42
C VAL A 463 -31.69 -12.21 -15.49
N ASP A 464 -32.84 -12.42 -16.15
CA ASP A 464 -33.37 -11.44 -17.09
C ASP A 464 -33.77 -10.18 -16.32
N VAL A 465 -32.96 -9.15 -16.45
CA VAL A 465 -33.13 -7.86 -15.76
C VAL A 465 -34.36 -7.10 -16.26
N ARG A 466 -34.89 -7.44 -17.47
CA ARG A 466 -36.03 -6.73 -18.09
C ARG A 466 -37.35 -6.95 -17.33
N ASN A 467 -37.47 -8.01 -16.54
CA ASN A 467 -38.71 -8.41 -15.89
C ASN A 467 -38.76 -8.11 -14.38
N ARG A 468 -37.75 -7.55 -13.76
CA ARG A 468 -37.77 -7.17 -12.34
C ARG A 468 -37.79 -5.65 -12.18
N LYS A 469 -38.73 -5.12 -11.40
CA LYS A 469 -38.68 -3.76 -10.83
C LYS A 469 -37.54 -3.72 -9.79
N PHE A 470 -36.30 -3.63 -10.24
CA PHE A 470 -35.19 -3.32 -9.34
C PHE A 470 -35.20 -1.82 -9.01
N PRO A 471 -34.85 -1.41 -7.77
CA PRO A 471 -34.37 -0.07 -7.58
C PRO A 471 -33.21 0.13 -8.56
N LYS A 472 -33.18 1.26 -9.28
CA LYS A 472 -32.13 1.60 -10.25
C LYS A 472 -30.77 1.50 -9.55
N VAL A 473 -30.11 0.36 -9.64
CA VAL A 473 -28.71 0.21 -9.30
C VAL A 473 -27.95 0.77 -10.49
N ILE A 474 -27.20 1.80 -10.25
CA ILE A 474 -26.38 2.47 -11.28
C ILE A 474 -25.35 1.45 -11.76
N PRO A 475 -25.23 1.20 -13.09
CA PRO A 475 -24.21 0.29 -13.62
C PRO A 475 -22.82 0.76 -13.17
N GLU A 476 -22.02 -0.15 -12.63
CA GLU A 476 -20.63 0.12 -12.18
C GLU A 476 -19.73 0.63 -13.30
N ASP A 477 -20.05 0.36 -14.57
CA ASP A 477 -19.31 0.81 -15.76
C ASP A 477 -19.20 2.34 -15.89
N ILE A 478 -20.03 3.12 -15.18
CA ILE A 478 -19.95 4.59 -15.18
C ILE A 478 -18.79 5.08 -14.31
N TYR A 479 -18.38 4.32 -13.28
CA TYR A 479 -17.27 4.69 -12.40
C TYR A 479 -15.90 4.51 -13.08
N GLU A 480 -15.74 3.55 -13.98
CA GLU A 480 -14.47 3.31 -14.68
C GLU A 480 -14.14 4.42 -15.69
N ARG A 481 -15.14 5.08 -16.27
CA ARG A 481 -14.92 6.12 -17.29
C ARG A 481 -14.37 7.44 -16.76
N PHE A 482 -14.38 7.66 -15.44
CA PHE A 482 -14.06 8.97 -14.84
C PHE A 482 -13.08 8.88 -13.66
N ASP A 483 -12.31 7.79 -13.53
CA ASP A 483 -11.29 7.74 -12.50
C ASP A 483 -10.07 8.59 -12.92
N PRO A 484 -9.75 9.68 -12.20
CA PRO A 484 -8.60 10.52 -12.52
C PRO A 484 -7.25 9.78 -12.47
N LEU A 485 -7.17 8.60 -11.82
CA LEU A 485 -5.96 7.76 -11.84
C LEU A 485 -5.67 7.21 -13.24
N ASP A 486 -6.69 6.95 -14.06
CA ASP A 486 -6.52 6.42 -15.42
C ASP A 486 -5.98 7.47 -16.41
N ARG A 487 -6.18 8.78 -16.13
CA ARG A 487 -5.67 9.88 -16.98
C ARG A 487 -4.16 10.05 -16.94
N PHE A 488 -3.47 9.37 -16.05
CA PHE A 488 -2.04 9.56 -15.80
C PHE A 488 -1.25 8.26 -15.99
N ASP A 489 -1.56 7.47 -17.01
CA ASP A 489 -0.71 6.34 -17.40
C ASP A 489 0.56 6.88 -18.05
N PRO A 490 1.74 6.78 -17.40
CA PRO A 490 3.01 7.21 -18.00
C PRO A 490 3.47 6.29 -19.14
N HIS A 491 2.81 5.15 -19.37
CA HIS A 491 3.13 4.19 -20.42
C HIS A 491 2.17 4.25 -21.61
N ALA A 492 1.14 5.10 -21.59
CA ALA A 492 0.39 5.41 -22.80
C ALA A 492 1.34 6.08 -23.78
N GLN A 493 1.90 5.30 -24.71
CA GLN A 493 2.70 5.79 -25.82
C GLN A 493 1.86 6.84 -26.55
N HIS A 494 2.43 8.03 -26.73
CA HIS A 494 1.93 9.05 -27.63
C HIS A 494 1.89 8.50 -29.07
N GLY A 495 0.82 7.80 -29.37
CA GLY A 495 0.36 7.64 -30.73
C GLY A 495 -0.29 8.95 -31.13
N GLY A 496 0.44 9.78 -31.86
CA GLY A 496 -0.04 11.08 -32.29
C GLY A 496 -1.30 10.95 -33.15
N ALA A 497 -2.39 11.52 -32.67
CA ALA A 497 -3.44 12.08 -33.48
C ALA A 497 -3.86 13.36 -32.76
N GLU A 498 -3.52 14.49 -33.35
CA GLU A 498 -4.09 15.78 -32.96
C GLU A 498 -5.63 15.68 -33.09
N PRO A 499 -6.40 16.15 -32.10
CA PRO A 499 -7.84 16.25 -32.26
C PRO A 499 -8.11 17.39 -33.26
N SER A 500 -8.71 17.06 -34.38
CA SER A 500 -9.31 18.04 -35.28
C SER A 500 -10.36 18.83 -34.50
N GLU A 501 -10.24 20.16 -34.50
CA GLU A 501 -11.28 21.08 -34.10
C GLU A 501 -12.56 20.79 -34.90
N GLY A 502 -13.65 20.47 -34.20
CA GLY A 502 -14.97 20.44 -34.78
C GLY A 502 -15.79 19.19 -34.47
N ASP A 503 -16.26 19.12 -33.22
CA ASP A 503 -17.56 18.50 -32.94
C ASP A 503 -18.12 19.11 -31.66
N GLU A 504 -18.89 20.17 -31.84
CA GLU A 504 -19.89 20.63 -30.89
C GLU A 504 -20.93 19.53 -30.70
N VAL A 505 -20.78 18.72 -29.66
CA VAL A 505 -21.84 17.82 -29.22
C VAL A 505 -22.94 18.65 -28.58
N SER A 506 -23.93 18.98 -29.41
CA SER A 506 -25.23 19.50 -29.03
C SER A 506 -25.82 18.66 -27.89
N SER A 507 -25.91 19.21 -26.69
CA SER A 507 -26.65 18.63 -25.57
C SER A 507 -28.15 18.61 -25.93
N ARG A 508 -28.62 17.48 -26.41
CA ARG A 508 -30.06 17.18 -26.50
C ARG A 508 -30.47 16.47 -25.22
N ASN A 509 -31.46 17.03 -24.59
CA ASN A 509 -32.27 16.58 -23.46
C ASN A 509 -31.68 16.82 -22.07
N GLY A 510 -32.38 17.69 -21.31
CA GLY A 510 -32.13 18.06 -19.91
C GLY A 510 -32.29 16.93 -18.91
N GLU A 511 -31.58 15.83 -19.11
CA GLU A 511 -31.46 14.76 -18.12
C GLU A 511 -30.48 15.21 -17.05
N LYS A 512 -31.00 15.34 -15.82
CA LYS A 512 -30.19 15.66 -14.65
C LYS A 512 -29.18 14.57 -14.40
N PRO A 513 -27.92 14.89 -14.05
CA PRO A 513 -26.90 13.90 -13.71
C PRO A 513 -27.41 12.94 -12.62
N TRP A 514 -26.99 11.68 -12.66
CA TRP A 514 -27.42 10.62 -11.74
C TRP A 514 -27.29 10.99 -10.25
N TRP A 515 -26.26 11.77 -9.88
CA TRP A 515 -26.05 12.28 -8.53
C TRP A 515 -27.14 13.27 -8.10
N TRP A 516 -27.89 13.87 -9.02
CA TRP A 516 -29.01 14.77 -8.71
C TRP A 516 -30.17 14.05 -8.00
N SER A 517 -30.44 12.79 -8.36
CA SER A 517 -31.46 11.97 -7.67
C SER A 517 -31.03 11.57 -6.27
N TYR A 518 -29.73 11.38 -6.04
CA TYR A 518 -29.15 11.08 -4.74
C TYR A 518 -29.32 12.25 -3.76
N PHE A 519 -29.05 13.48 -4.21
CA PHE A 519 -29.22 14.69 -3.40
C PHE A 519 -30.69 15.14 -3.27
N SER A 520 -31.57 14.77 -4.17
CA SER A 520 -33.00 15.06 -4.04
C SER A 520 -33.71 14.24 -2.94
N MET A 521 -33.12 13.09 -2.57
CA MET A 521 -33.59 12.27 -1.44
C MET A 521 -33.15 12.80 -0.06
N LEU A 522 -32.19 13.72 0.00
CA LEU A 522 -31.61 14.22 1.26
C LEU A 522 -32.35 15.43 1.86
N GLY A 523 -33.53 15.80 1.36
CA GLY A 523 -34.36 16.87 1.92
C GLY A 523 -33.67 18.24 1.91
N HIS A 524 -33.87 19.06 2.94
CA HIS A 524 -33.47 20.49 2.97
C HIS A 524 -31.94 20.75 3.14
N ASN A 525 -31.10 19.75 3.23
CA ASN A 525 -29.64 19.92 3.38
C ASN A 525 -28.90 19.78 2.04
N ARG A 526 -29.11 20.72 1.12
CA ARG A 526 -28.34 20.78 -0.13
C ARG A 526 -27.01 21.49 0.11
N PRO A 527 -25.87 20.97 -0.38
CA PRO A 527 -24.58 21.64 -0.28
C PRO A 527 -24.61 23.01 -0.98
N SER A 528 -23.99 24.01 -0.39
CA SER A 528 -24.00 25.41 -0.86
C SER A 528 -23.43 25.62 -2.28
N TRP A 529 -22.57 24.74 -2.77
CA TRP A 529 -22.02 24.78 -4.13
C TRP A 529 -23.05 24.42 -5.23
N LEU A 530 -24.10 23.68 -4.87
CA LEU A 530 -25.17 23.30 -5.80
C LEU A 530 -26.13 24.48 -6.11
N LEU A 531 -26.15 25.48 -5.25
CA LEU A 531 -27.02 26.64 -5.35
C LEU A 531 -26.41 27.79 -6.19
N LYS A 532 -25.07 27.82 -6.38
CA LYS A 532 -24.37 28.91 -7.08
C LYS A 532 -24.44 28.91 -8.62
N LYS A 533 -25.00 27.87 -9.25
CA LYS A 533 -24.98 27.72 -10.71
C LYS A 533 -26.21 28.33 -11.44
N ASN A 534 -27.17 28.89 -10.72
CA ASN A 534 -28.41 29.42 -11.34
C ASN A 534 -28.50 30.95 -11.36
N GLU A 535 -27.48 31.71 -10.92
CA GLU A 535 -27.57 33.20 -10.92
C GLU A 535 -26.88 33.90 -12.10
N ASN A 536 -26.33 33.19 -13.07
CA ASN A 536 -25.69 33.79 -14.26
C ASN A 536 -26.38 33.40 -15.57
N LYS A 537 -27.70 33.43 -15.60
CA LYS A 537 -28.46 33.54 -16.86
C LYS A 537 -29.75 34.37 -16.61
N MET A 538 -29.60 35.66 -16.63
CA MET A 538 -30.54 36.66 -17.16
C MET A 538 -29.75 37.66 -17.98
#